data_80213dbc60ee5bdcce3697670dc3e455
#
_entry.id   80213dbc60ee5bdcce3697670dc3e455
#
_cell.length_a   1.000
_cell.length_b   1.000
_cell.length_c   1.000
_cell.angle_alpha   90.00
_cell.angle_beta   90.00
_cell.angle_gamma   90.00
#
_symmetry.space_group_name_H-M   'P 1'
#
loop_
_entity.id
_entity.type
_entity.pdbx_description
1 polymer ?
#
loop_
_entity_poly.entity_id
_entity_poly.type
_entity_poly.pdbx_seq_one_letter_code
_entity_poly.pdbx_strand_id
1 'polypeptide(L)'
;RIAKTARGARNDKKLAKELDLLQALKAHLEDGKLAITYHTDDEDEQAWLAEYNLLTAKPVIFAANVSEDDLADDGASNEGVQAVREYAKEEDCEVFVVCAEIEEEISQLDEDEKKMFLDDLGLEESGLEKLIKASYHLLGLISYLTAGEPEVRAWTIKRGTKAPQAAGKIHTDFERGFIRAEVVSYDDLIACGSHTAAKEKGLIRLEGKDYVVQDGDIMLFRFNV
;
A
#
# COMPACT_ATOMS: atom_id res chain seq x y z
N ARG A 1 19.63 -13.05 19.17
CA ARG A 1 18.60 -14.09 19.02
C ARG A 1 19.26 -15.46 18.86
N ILE A 2 20.22 -15.67 17.98
CA ILE A 2 20.93 -16.95 17.74
C ILE A 2 21.35 -17.63 19.06
N ALA A 3 22.09 -16.94 19.93
CA ALA A 3 22.57 -17.50 21.21
C ALA A 3 21.43 -17.92 22.15
N LYS A 4 20.29 -17.26 22.09
CA LYS A 4 19.10 -17.60 22.89
C LYS A 4 18.42 -18.86 22.33
N THR A 5 18.17 -18.90 21.01
CA THR A 5 17.53 -20.02 20.32
C THR A 5 18.38 -21.31 20.41
N ALA A 6 19.71 -21.21 20.30
CA ALA A 6 20.64 -22.31 20.41
C ALA A 6 20.57 -23.08 21.75
N ARG A 7 20.21 -22.41 22.85
CA ARG A 7 20.06 -23.05 24.16
C ARG A 7 18.88 -24.03 24.21
N GLY A 8 17.79 -23.74 23.49
CA GLY A 8 16.59 -24.56 23.43
C GLY A 8 16.60 -25.61 22.30
N ALA A 9 17.39 -25.35 21.25
CA ALA A 9 17.39 -26.13 20.01
C ALA A 9 17.74 -27.63 20.20
N ARG A 10 18.45 -28.00 21.26
CA ARG A 10 18.81 -29.38 21.54
C ARG A 10 17.61 -30.27 21.87
N ASN A 11 16.56 -29.71 22.45
CA ASN A 11 15.40 -30.44 22.96
C ASN A 11 14.10 -30.11 22.21
N ASP A 12 14.15 -29.16 21.26
CA ASP A 12 12.99 -28.70 20.53
C ASP A 12 13.32 -28.59 19.03
N LYS A 13 12.63 -29.40 18.22
CA LYS A 13 12.83 -29.44 16.76
C LYS A 13 12.46 -28.13 16.09
N LYS A 14 11.46 -27.41 16.63
CA LYS A 14 11.05 -26.09 16.07
C LYS A 14 12.13 -25.05 16.31
N LEU A 15 12.72 -25.03 17.51
CA LEU A 15 13.83 -24.14 17.82
C LEU A 15 15.11 -24.53 17.06
N ALA A 16 15.32 -25.82 16.76
CA ALA A 16 16.45 -26.24 15.91
C ALA A 16 16.29 -25.69 14.49
N LYS A 17 15.11 -25.81 13.88
CA LYS A 17 14.78 -25.25 12.56
C LYS A 17 14.92 -23.72 12.56
N GLU A 18 14.42 -23.02 13.59
CA GLU A 18 14.60 -21.57 13.71
C GLU A 18 16.08 -21.18 13.82
N LEU A 19 16.89 -22.00 14.52
CA LEU A 19 18.33 -21.75 14.61
C LEU A 19 19.04 -21.87 13.27
N ASP A 20 18.69 -22.87 12.47
CA ASP A 20 19.25 -23.08 11.13
C ASP A 20 18.89 -21.89 10.23
N LEU A 21 17.64 -21.44 10.24
CA LEU A 21 17.21 -20.22 9.55
C LEU A 21 18.03 -18.99 9.98
N LEU A 22 18.18 -18.78 11.30
CA LEU A 22 18.92 -17.62 11.83
C LEU A 22 20.40 -17.64 11.41
N GLN A 23 21.01 -18.83 11.32
CA GLN A 23 22.41 -18.97 10.86
C GLN A 23 22.52 -18.70 9.35
N ALA A 24 21.60 -19.24 8.55
CA ALA A 24 21.55 -18.99 7.11
C ALA A 24 21.30 -17.51 6.78
N LEU A 25 20.34 -16.91 7.46
CA LEU A 25 20.06 -15.47 7.31
C LEU A 25 21.24 -14.61 7.75
N LYS A 26 21.94 -14.99 8.83
CA LYS A 26 23.15 -14.29 9.26
C LYS A 26 24.22 -14.33 8.17
N ALA A 27 24.50 -15.52 7.60
CA ALA A 27 25.47 -15.66 6.53
C ALA A 27 25.09 -14.83 5.29
N HIS A 28 23.80 -14.80 4.92
CA HIS A 28 23.26 -13.99 3.83
C HIS A 28 23.53 -12.48 4.05
N LEU A 29 23.29 -11.98 5.26
CA LEU A 29 23.54 -10.57 5.62
C LEU A 29 25.04 -10.24 5.70
N GLU A 30 25.87 -11.19 6.19
CA GLU A 30 27.34 -11.03 6.23
C GLU A 30 27.97 -11.01 4.83
N ASP A 31 27.31 -11.62 3.84
CA ASP A 31 27.64 -11.55 2.41
C ASP A 31 27.23 -10.20 1.75
N GLY A 32 26.72 -9.26 2.55
CA GLY A 32 26.30 -7.94 2.08
C GLY A 32 24.94 -7.89 1.40
N LYS A 33 24.16 -8.99 1.44
CA LYS A 33 22.83 -9.05 0.83
C LYS A 33 21.75 -8.49 1.77
N LEU A 34 20.70 -7.91 1.21
CA LEU A 34 19.56 -7.41 1.98
C LEU A 34 18.69 -8.56 2.49
N ALA A 35 18.06 -8.39 3.66
CA ALA A 35 17.18 -9.44 4.21
C ALA A 35 15.97 -9.73 3.31
N ILE A 36 15.48 -8.75 2.56
CA ILE A 36 14.36 -8.90 1.62
C ILE A 36 14.66 -9.89 0.49
N THR A 37 15.94 -10.06 0.13
CA THR A 37 16.37 -11.01 -0.91
C THR A 37 16.57 -12.44 -0.39
N TYR A 38 16.32 -12.69 0.90
CA TYR A 38 16.32 -14.03 1.46
C TYR A 38 14.94 -14.67 1.27
N HIS A 39 14.85 -15.66 0.39
CA HIS A 39 13.60 -16.35 0.07
C HIS A 39 13.55 -17.75 0.69
N THR A 40 12.37 -18.13 1.14
CA THR A 40 12.03 -19.47 1.61
C THR A 40 10.57 -19.79 1.28
N ASP A 41 10.29 -21.04 0.93
CA ASP A 41 8.92 -21.53 0.67
C ASP A 41 8.27 -22.10 1.94
N ASP A 42 9.00 -22.14 3.05
CA ASP A 42 8.52 -22.68 4.32
C ASP A 42 7.71 -21.64 5.09
N GLU A 43 6.45 -21.95 5.40
CA GLU A 43 5.50 -21.04 6.06
C GLU A 43 5.96 -20.60 7.46
N ASP A 44 6.57 -21.52 8.24
CA ASP A 44 7.10 -21.20 9.57
C ASP A 44 8.28 -20.23 9.47
N GLU A 45 9.18 -20.44 8.50
CA GLU A 45 10.32 -19.55 8.28
C GLU A 45 9.90 -18.18 7.80
N GLN A 46 8.92 -18.10 6.89
CA GLN A 46 8.34 -16.83 6.46
C GLN A 46 7.74 -16.04 7.65
N ALA A 47 7.01 -16.74 8.53
CA ALA A 47 6.45 -16.12 9.73
C ALA A 47 7.54 -15.60 10.69
N TRP A 48 8.62 -16.36 10.88
CA TRP A 48 9.75 -15.92 11.71
C TRP A 48 10.51 -14.75 11.10
N LEU A 49 10.77 -14.76 9.77
CA LEU A 49 11.40 -13.66 9.06
C LEU A 49 10.60 -12.35 9.25
N ALA A 50 9.28 -12.42 9.12
CA ALA A 50 8.39 -11.29 9.36
C ALA A 50 8.46 -10.80 10.82
N GLU A 51 8.50 -11.74 11.80
CA GLU A 51 8.63 -11.42 13.24
C GLU A 51 9.97 -10.76 13.59
N TYR A 52 11.05 -11.09 12.87
CA TYR A 52 12.37 -10.49 13.11
C TYR A 52 12.40 -8.99 12.81
N ASN A 53 11.49 -8.50 12.01
CA ASN A 53 11.30 -7.09 11.70
C ASN A 53 12.62 -6.36 11.32
N LEU A 54 13.43 -7.02 10.49
CA LEU A 54 14.70 -6.47 10.05
C LEU A 54 14.48 -5.24 9.15
N LEU A 55 15.33 -4.23 9.30
CA LEU A 55 15.21 -2.99 8.53
C LEU A 55 15.32 -3.26 7.03
N THR A 56 16.28 -4.08 6.62
CA THR A 56 16.52 -4.43 5.21
C THR A 56 15.55 -5.48 4.64
N ALA A 57 14.60 -5.99 5.46
CA ALA A 57 13.46 -6.79 4.99
C ALA A 57 12.25 -5.94 4.61
N LYS A 58 12.28 -4.63 4.90
CA LYS A 58 11.19 -3.73 4.56
C LYS A 58 11.27 -3.31 3.10
N PRO A 59 10.13 -3.23 2.40
CA PRO A 59 10.10 -2.66 1.06
C PRO A 59 10.53 -1.19 1.09
N VAL A 60 11.17 -0.73 0.03
CA VAL A 60 11.79 0.60 -0.07
C VAL A 60 11.24 1.32 -1.29
N ILE A 61 11.02 2.63 -1.15
CA ILE A 61 10.78 3.56 -2.26
C ILE A 61 11.93 4.56 -2.26
N PHE A 62 12.49 4.84 -3.44
CA PHE A 62 13.48 5.90 -3.61
C PHE A 62 12.80 7.21 -4.01
N ALA A 63 13.05 8.25 -3.23
CA ALA A 63 12.67 9.63 -3.57
C ALA A 63 13.90 10.34 -4.13
N ALA A 64 13.93 10.55 -5.44
CA ALA A 64 14.99 11.31 -6.09
C ALA A 64 14.68 12.81 -5.96
N ASN A 65 15.36 13.48 -5.03
CA ASN A 65 15.21 14.91 -4.82
C ASN A 65 16.04 15.69 -5.85
N VAL A 66 15.38 16.52 -6.65
CA VAL A 66 15.95 17.27 -7.76
C VAL A 66 15.66 18.76 -7.63
N SER A 67 16.24 19.57 -8.54
CA SER A 67 15.87 20.97 -8.70
C SER A 67 14.53 21.12 -9.47
N GLU A 68 13.94 22.30 -9.42
CA GLU A 68 12.72 22.64 -10.18
C GLU A 68 12.87 22.35 -11.69
N ASP A 69 14.02 22.68 -12.26
CA ASP A 69 14.30 22.49 -13.69
C ASP A 69 14.17 21.05 -14.16
N ASP A 70 14.39 20.09 -13.27
CA ASP A 70 14.35 18.65 -13.55
C ASP A 70 12.93 18.04 -13.36
N LEU A 71 11.97 18.79 -12.81
CA LEU A 71 10.62 18.27 -12.55
C LEU A 71 9.80 18.08 -13.83
N ALA A 72 9.93 18.99 -14.79
CA ALA A 72 9.10 19.02 -16.00
C ALA A 72 9.23 17.75 -16.87
N ASP A 73 10.42 17.11 -16.86
CA ASP A 73 10.68 15.86 -17.58
C ASP A 73 10.78 14.64 -16.65
N ASP A 74 10.32 14.77 -15.40
CA ASP A 74 10.41 13.74 -14.35
C ASP A 74 11.85 13.26 -14.13
N GLY A 75 12.82 14.17 -14.23
CA GLY A 75 14.26 13.90 -14.10
C GLY A 75 14.86 13.03 -15.21
N ALA A 76 14.21 12.96 -16.38
CA ALA A 76 14.70 12.12 -17.48
C ALA A 76 16.06 12.57 -18.00
N SER A 77 16.36 13.89 -17.95
CA SER A 77 17.63 14.47 -18.34
C SER A 77 18.70 14.45 -17.25
N ASN A 78 18.33 14.11 -16.01
CA ASN A 78 19.22 14.13 -14.86
C ASN A 78 19.96 12.80 -14.71
N GLU A 79 21.30 12.80 -14.86
CA GLU A 79 22.13 11.60 -14.76
C GLU A 79 22.03 10.91 -13.39
N GLY A 80 21.89 11.68 -12.30
CA GLY A 80 21.71 11.14 -10.95
C GLY A 80 20.39 10.38 -10.80
N VAL A 81 19.30 10.91 -11.37
CA VAL A 81 17.99 10.24 -11.39
C VAL A 81 18.08 8.93 -12.18
N GLN A 82 18.75 8.95 -13.34
CA GLN A 82 18.91 7.73 -14.14
C GLN A 82 19.71 6.66 -13.39
N ALA A 83 20.79 7.03 -12.70
CA ALA A 83 21.57 6.11 -11.88
C ALA A 83 20.73 5.50 -10.72
N VAL A 84 19.88 6.30 -10.07
CA VAL A 84 18.97 5.80 -9.04
C VAL A 84 17.92 4.86 -9.63
N ARG A 85 17.37 5.15 -10.81
CA ARG A 85 16.42 4.28 -11.51
C ARG A 85 17.02 2.94 -11.91
N GLU A 86 18.26 2.94 -12.39
CA GLU A 86 18.99 1.70 -12.72
C GLU A 86 19.17 0.84 -11.47
N TYR A 87 19.67 1.43 -10.39
CA TYR A 87 19.84 0.73 -9.10
C TYR A 87 18.52 0.20 -8.55
N ALA A 88 17.47 1.03 -8.54
CA ALA A 88 16.15 0.64 -8.05
C ALA A 88 15.54 -0.53 -8.85
N LYS A 89 15.81 -0.58 -10.17
CA LYS A 89 15.37 -1.68 -11.02
C LYS A 89 16.06 -3.00 -10.66
N GLU A 90 17.34 -2.97 -10.27
CA GLU A 90 18.07 -4.15 -9.80
C GLU A 90 17.49 -4.69 -8.47
N GLU A 91 17.02 -3.78 -7.61
CA GLU A 91 16.45 -4.09 -6.29
C GLU A 91 14.93 -4.29 -6.32
N ASP A 92 14.28 -4.23 -7.48
CA ASP A 92 12.81 -4.28 -7.65
C ASP A 92 12.08 -3.24 -6.78
N CYS A 93 12.60 -2.01 -6.77
CA CYS A 93 12.09 -0.88 -6.02
C CYS A 93 11.49 0.19 -6.92
N GLU A 94 10.50 0.92 -6.41
CA GLU A 94 9.94 2.09 -7.09
C GLU A 94 10.79 3.35 -6.85
N VAL A 95 10.81 4.24 -7.84
CA VAL A 95 11.44 5.56 -7.75
C VAL A 95 10.42 6.61 -8.15
N PHE A 96 10.32 7.67 -7.37
CA PHE A 96 9.61 8.88 -7.78
C PHE A 96 10.52 10.09 -7.67
N VAL A 97 10.28 11.09 -8.51
CA VAL A 97 11.04 12.34 -8.55
C VAL A 97 10.28 13.43 -7.81
N VAL A 98 10.98 14.19 -6.99
CA VAL A 98 10.42 15.25 -6.17
C VAL A 98 11.38 16.44 -6.08
N CYS A 99 10.87 17.65 -5.98
CA CYS A 99 11.63 18.81 -5.55
C CYS A 99 11.09 19.26 -4.19
N ALA A 100 11.89 19.08 -3.14
CA ALA A 100 11.48 19.40 -1.77
C ALA A 100 11.21 20.90 -1.57
N GLU A 101 11.85 21.78 -2.32
CA GLU A 101 11.62 23.23 -2.31
C GLU A 101 10.21 23.56 -2.84
N ILE A 102 9.83 22.99 -3.97
CA ILE A 102 8.49 23.12 -4.55
C ILE A 102 7.41 22.55 -3.62
N GLU A 103 7.68 21.41 -2.97
CA GLU A 103 6.74 20.82 -1.99
C GLU A 103 6.54 21.73 -0.76
N GLU A 104 7.59 22.43 -0.32
CA GLU A 104 7.46 23.42 0.76
C GLU A 104 6.57 24.58 0.35
N GLU A 105 6.74 25.13 -0.86
CA GLU A 105 5.89 26.20 -1.39
C GLU A 105 4.43 25.75 -1.52
N ILE A 106 4.19 24.60 -2.14
CA ILE A 106 2.84 24.02 -2.31
C ILE A 106 2.14 23.82 -0.95
N SER A 107 2.88 23.43 0.08
CA SER A 107 2.31 23.17 1.41
C SER A 107 1.70 24.41 2.08
N GLN A 108 2.04 25.61 1.61
CA GLN A 108 1.57 26.88 2.15
C GLN A 108 0.38 27.46 1.36
N LEU A 109 0.02 26.85 0.23
CA LEU A 109 -1.03 27.30 -0.67
C LEU A 109 -2.39 26.64 -0.30
N ASP A 110 -3.48 27.35 -0.61
CA ASP A 110 -4.79 26.72 -0.59
C ASP A 110 -5.00 25.81 -1.82
N GLU A 111 -6.09 25.04 -1.85
CA GLU A 111 -6.34 24.04 -2.90
C GLU A 111 -6.44 24.63 -4.31
N ASP A 112 -7.00 25.84 -4.43
CA ASP A 112 -7.16 26.50 -5.74
C ASP A 112 -5.81 27.06 -6.21
N GLU A 113 -5.04 27.68 -5.31
CA GLU A 113 -3.70 28.18 -5.57
C GLU A 113 -2.73 27.03 -5.90
N LYS A 114 -2.80 25.92 -5.15
CA LYS A 114 -2.01 24.70 -5.40
C LYS A 114 -2.23 24.18 -6.81
N LYS A 115 -3.49 24.09 -7.24
CA LYS A 115 -3.81 23.62 -8.58
C LYS A 115 -3.23 24.51 -9.66
N MET A 116 -3.36 25.83 -9.51
CA MET A 116 -2.79 26.80 -10.46
C MET A 116 -1.26 26.68 -10.52
N PHE A 117 -0.61 26.53 -9.36
CA PHE A 117 0.83 26.43 -9.27
C PHE A 117 1.35 25.15 -9.95
N LEU A 118 0.69 24.00 -9.74
CA LEU A 118 1.03 22.75 -10.41
C LEU A 118 0.81 22.84 -11.92
N ASP A 119 -0.29 23.46 -12.37
CA ASP A 119 -0.57 23.70 -13.79
C ASP A 119 0.52 24.58 -14.45
N ASP A 120 0.99 25.62 -13.76
CA ASP A 120 2.06 26.50 -14.24
C ASP A 120 3.41 25.77 -14.38
N LEU A 121 3.68 24.79 -13.51
CA LEU A 121 4.87 23.93 -13.58
C LEU A 121 4.71 22.75 -14.57
N GLY A 122 3.53 22.57 -15.15
CA GLY A 122 3.21 21.43 -16.02
C GLY A 122 3.13 20.10 -15.28
N LEU A 123 2.84 20.12 -13.98
CA LEU A 123 2.71 18.95 -13.13
C LEU A 123 1.24 18.56 -12.94
N GLU A 124 0.92 17.27 -13.05
CA GLU A 124 -0.42 16.75 -12.79
C GLU A 124 -0.73 16.60 -11.30
N GLU A 125 0.31 16.37 -10.49
CA GLU A 125 0.19 16.12 -9.05
C GLU A 125 1.46 16.53 -8.30
N SER A 126 1.34 16.79 -7.00
CA SER A 126 2.46 17.09 -6.11
C SER A 126 3.31 15.85 -5.82
N GLY A 127 4.56 16.05 -5.37
CA GLY A 127 5.43 14.97 -4.93
C GLY A 127 4.87 14.23 -3.71
N LEU A 128 4.13 14.92 -2.83
CA LEU A 128 3.41 14.29 -1.73
C LEU A 128 2.33 13.32 -2.23
N GLU A 129 1.57 13.69 -3.25
CA GLU A 129 0.57 12.80 -3.86
C GLU A 129 1.21 11.61 -4.54
N LYS A 130 2.32 11.80 -5.26
CA LYS A 130 3.15 10.72 -5.82
C LYS A 130 3.62 9.75 -4.72
N LEU A 131 4.16 10.28 -3.61
CA LEU A 131 4.61 9.49 -2.47
C LEU A 131 3.49 8.67 -1.85
N ILE A 132 2.31 9.27 -1.66
CA ILE A 132 1.13 8.56 -1.12
C ILE A 132 0.74 7.40 -2.04
N LYS A 133 0.61 7.65 -3.35
CA LYS A 133 0.25 6.63 -4.34
C LYS A 133 1.27 5.49 -4.38
N ALA A 134 2.57 5.81 -4.46
CA ALA A 134 3.65 4.83 -4.45
C ALA A 134 3.67 4.01 -3.15
N SER A 135 3.44 4.64 -2.00
CA SER A 135 3.35 3.96 -0.71
C SER A 135 2.16 3.00 -0.63
N TYR A 136 0.98 3.42 -1.11
CA TYR A 136 -0.19 2.56 -1.19
C TYR A 136 0.06 1.35 -2.10
N HIS A 137 0.65 1.58 -3.27
CA HIS A 137 1.02 0.52 -4.20
C HIS A 137 1.99 -0.48 -3.57
N LEU A 138 3.10 0.01 -3.02
CA LEU A 138 4.14 -0.80 -2.37
C LEU A 138 3.59 -1.66 -1.23
N LEU A 139 2.71 -1.10 -0.39
CA LEU A 139 2.10 -1.79 0.74
C LEU A 139 0.90 -2.66 0.34
N GLY A 140 0.54 -2.67 -0.94
CA GLY A 140 -0.64 -3.38 -1.44
C GLY A 140 -1.93 -2.88 -0.83
N LEU A 141 -2.03 -1.58 -0.56
CA LEU A 141 -3.21 -0.96 0.01
C LEU A 141 -4.17 -0.48 -1.07
N ILE A 142 -5.45 -0.55 -0.76
CA ILE A 142 -6.55 0.01 -1.53
C ILE A 142 -7.53 0.70 -0.59
N SER A 143 -8.38 1.56 -1.15
CA SER A 143 -9.43 2.24 -0.39
C SER A 143 -10.80 1.89 -0.95
N TYR A 144 -11.73 1.52 -0.06
CA TYR A 144 -13.14 1.51 -0.38
C TYR A 144 -13.86 2.64 0.39
N LEU A 145 -15.03 3.02 -0.07
CA LEU A 145 -15.80 4.13 0.46
C LEU A 145 -17.09 3.63 1.09
N THR A 146 -17.51 4.28 2.16
CA THR A 146 -18.87 4.23 2.66
C THR A 146 -19.50 5.61 2.51
N ALA A 147 -20.72 5.67 1.97
CA ALA A 147 -21.45 6.91 1.77
C ALA A 147 -22.84 6.77 2.41
N GLY A 148 -23.13 7.63 3.38
CA GLY A 148 -24.41 7.72 4.09
C GLY A 148 -24.69 9.14 4.53
N GLU A 149 -25.92 9.44 4.96
CA GLU A 149 -26.28 10.81 5.38
C GLU A 149 -25.40 11.39 6.49
N PRO A 150 -24.99 10.62 7.54
CA PRO A 150 -24.17 11.23 8.58
C PRO A 150 -22.67 11.37 8.18
N GLU A 151 -22.16 10.52 7.29
CA GLU A 151 -20.72 10.47 6.99
C GLU A 151 -20.45 9.85 5.63
N VAL A 152 -19.47 10.44 4.92
CA VAL A 152 -18.77 9.83 3.78
C VAL A 152 -17.35 9.57 4.22
N ARG A 153 -16.87 8.32 4.08
CA ARG A 153 -15.56 7.94 4.59
C ARG A 153 -14.84 6.94 3.70
N ALA A 154 -13.54 7.15 3.53
CA ALA A 154 -12.62 6.19 2.93
C ALA A 154 -12.04 5.25 4.00
N TRP A 155 -11.93 3.97 3.66
CA TRP A 155 -11.41 2.91 4.51
C TRP A 155 -10.27 2.19 3.81
N THR A 156 -9.09 2.23 4.40
CA THR A 156 -7.90 1.57 3.84
C THR A 156 -7.84 0.11 4.25
N ILE A 157 -7.69 -0.76 3.26
CA ILE A 157 -7.56 -2.22 3.41
C ILE A 157 -6.41 -2.74 2.55
N LYS A 158 -6.01 -3.98 2.76
CA LYS A 158 -5.07 -4.65 1.86
C LYS A 158 -5.78 -5.16 0.61
N ARG A 159 -5.12 -5.08 -0.54
CA ARG A 159 -5.56 -5.72 -1.79
C ARG A 159 -5.80 -7.22 -1.54
N GLY A 160 -6.88 -7.75 -2.05
CA GLY A 160 -7.30 -9.13 -1.80
C GLY A 160 -8.18 -9.33 -0.56
N THR A 161 -8.46 -8.27 0.22
CA THR A 161 -9.39 -8.33 1.36
C THR A 161 -10.81 -8.63 0.89
N LYS A 162 -11.47 -9.59 1.52
CA LYS A 162 -12.87 -9.93 1.24
C LYS A 162 -13.84 -9.01 1.98
N ALA A 163 -15.08 -8.92 1.47
CA ALA A 163 -16.11 -8.03 1.99
C ALA A 163 -16.38 -8.15 3.51
N PRO A 164 -16.43 -9.34 4.15
CA PRO A 164 -16.59 -9.43 5.60
C PRO A 164 -15.45 -8.76 6.38
N GLN A 165 -14.19 -9.01 5.99
CA GLN A 165 -13.02 -8.41 6.64
C GLN A 165 -12.96 -6.89 6.40
N ALA A 166 -13.39 -6.42 5.20
CA ALA A 166 -13.54 -5.00 4.94
C ALA A 166 -14.59 -4.38 5.88
N ALA A 167 -15.75 -5.01 6.04
CA ALA A 167 -16.76 -4.59 7.02
C ALA A 167 -16.21 -4.54 8.46
N GLY A 168 -15.32 -5.48 8.80
CA GLY A 168 -14.62 -5.55 10.09
C GLY A 168 -13.72 -4.34 10.38
N LYS A 169 -13.25 -3.64 9.34
CA LYS A 169 -12.52 -2.37 9.49
C LYS A 169 -13.38 -1.26 10.10
N ILE A 170 -14.69 -1.30 9.85
CA ILE A 170 -15.64 -0.35 10.42
C ILE A 170 -15.95 -0.75 11.88
N HIS A 171 -16.38 -2.00 12.07
CA HIS A 171 -16.65 -2.56 13.38
C HIS A 171 -16.63 -4.10 13.34
N THR A 172 -16.15 -4.74 14.41
CA THR A 172 -16.07 -6.21 14.50
C THR A 172 -17.43 -6.91 14.36
N ASP A 173 -18.50 -6.27 14.79
CA ASP A 173 -19.85 -6.82 14.66
C ASP A 173 -20.31 -6.87 13.20
N PHE A 174 -19.85 -5.93 12.36
CA PHE A 174 -20.15 -5.96 10.91
C PHE A 174 -19.52 -7.17 10.23
N GLU A 175 -18.31 -7.56 10.66
CA GLU A 175 -17.67 -8.78 10.17
C GLU A 175 -18.41 -10.04 10.60
N ARG A 176 -18.73 -10.13 11.91
CA ARG A 176 -19.40 -11.31 12.50
C ARG A 176 -20.80 -11.50 11.91
N GLY A 177 -21.56 -10.42 11.82
CA GLY A 177 -22.93 -10.43 11.34
C GLY A 177 -23.08 -10.24 9.83
N PHE A 178 -21.99 -10.26 9.06
CA PHE A 178 -22.03 -9.96 7.63
C PHE A 178 -22.99 -10.87 6.86
N ILE A 179 -23.91 -10.26 6.11
CA ILE A 179 -24.87 -10.94 5.24
C ILE A 179 -24.46 -10.75 3.79
N ARG A 180 -24.35 -9.50 3.34
CA ARG A 180 -23.99 -9.10 1.97
C ARG A 180 -23.56 -7.63 1.94
N ALA A 181 -22.96 -7.21 0.83
CA ALA A 181 -22.69 -5.82 0.52
C ALA A 181 -23.41 -5.38 -0.76
N GLU A 182 -23.95 -4.17 -0.76
CA GLU A 182 -24.34 -3.48 -1.98
C GLU A 182 -23.14 -2.68 -2.43
N VAL A 183 -22.67 -2.91 -3.67
CA VAL A 183 -21.40 -2.37 -4.19
C VAL A 183 -21.65 -1.66 -5.50
N VAL A 184 -21.13 -0.46 -5.64
CA VAL A 184 -21.04 0.28 -6.90
C VAL A 184 -19.64 0.88 -7.01
N SER A 185 -19.03 0.89 -8.21
CA SER A 185 -17.75 1.56 -8.38
C SER A 185 -17.90 3.08 -8.26
N TYR A 186 -16.85 3.76 -7.81
CA TYR A 186 -16.82 5.22 -7.73
C TYR A 186 -17.14 5.85 -9.11
N ASP A 187 -16.49 5.37 -10.16
CA ASP A 187 -16.66 5.91 -11.51
C ASP A 187 -18.10 5.76 -12.01
N ASP A 188 -18.73 4.59 -11.80
CA ASP A 188 -20.13 4.36 -12.17
C ASP A 188 -21.07 5.27 -11.41
N LEU A 189 -20.84 5.49 -10.11
CA LEU A 189 -21.68 6.37 -9.31
C LEU A 189 -21.57 7.83 -9.78
N ILE A 190 -20.37 8.32 -10.02
CA ILE A 190 -20.14 9.69 -10.50
C ILE A 190 -20.75 9.87 -11.91
N ALA A 191 -20.53 8.92 -12.81
CA ALA A 191 -21.13 8.96 -14.17
C ALA A 191 -22.66 8.92 -14.15
N CYS A 192 -23.28 8.31 -13.12
CA CYS A 192 -24.73 8.30 -12.92
C CYS A 192 -25.26 9.54 -12.22
N GLY A 193 -24.42 10.25 -11.47
CA GLY A 193 -24.78 11.43 -10.69
C GLY A 193 -25.59 11.16 -9.41
N SER A 194 -26.09 9.96 -9.20
CA SER A 194 -26.79 9.56 -7.96
C SER A 194 -26.85 8.05 -7.78
N HIS A 195 -26.99 7.62 -6.52
CA HIS A 195 -27.20 6.22 -6.17
C HIS A 195 -28.50 5.64 -6.77
N THR A 196 -29.56 6.44 -6.84
CA THR A 196 -30.84 6.04 -7.44
C THR A 196 -30.66 5.75 -8.93
N ALA A 197 -30.00 6.66 -9.66
CA ALA A 197 -29.74 6.47 -11.10
C ALA A 197 -28.82 5.26 -11.35
N ALA A 198 -27.81 5.02 -10.52
CA ALA A 198 -26.95 3.83 -10.62
C ALA A 198 -27.76 2.54 -10.38
N LYS A 199 -28.72 2.57 -9.44
CA LYS A 199 -29.62 1.43 -9.17
C LYS A 199 -30.56 1.15 -10.36
N GLU A 200 -31.17 2.18 -10.92
CA GLU A 200 -32.05 2.06 -12.09
C GLU A 200 -31.31 1.50 -13.32
N LYS A 201 -30.02 1.82 -13.47
CA LYS A 201 -29.16 1.27 -14.51
C LYS A 201 -28.62 -0.14 -14.21
N GLY A 202 -28.91 -0.70 -13.02
CA GLY A 202 -28.46 -2.03 -12.62
C GLY A 202 -26.97 -2.11 -12.29
N LEU A 203 -26.29 -0.99 -12.00
CA LEU A 203 -24.85 -0.93 -11.70
C LEU A 203 -24.54 -1.24 -10.24
N ILE A 204 -25.55 -1.27 -9.36
CA ILE A 204 -25.40 -1.71 -7.97
C ILE A 204 -25.44 -3.23 -7.92
N ARG A 205 -24.33 -3.83 -7.53
CA ARG A 205 -24.18 -5.27 -7.37
C ARG A 205 -24.48 -5.69 -5.94
N LEU A 206 -24.98 -6.92 -5.78
CA LEU A 206 -25.16 -7.54 -4.47
C LEU A 206 -24.07 -8.61 -4.32
N GLU A 207 -23.14 -8.36 -3.42
CA GLU A 207 -21.94 -9.19 -3.26
C GLU A 207 -21.97 -9.96 -1.93
N GLY A 208 -21.54 -11.21 -1.98
CA GLY A 208 -21.49 -12.13 -0.85
C GLY A 208 -20.15 -12.12 -0.12
N LYS A 209 -19.95 -13.14 0.73
CA LYS A 209 -18.78 -13.27 1.62
C LYS A 209 -17.46 -13.45 0.87
N ASP A 210 -17.51 -13.98 -0.35
CA ASP A 210 -16.30 -14.26 -1.13
C ASP A 210 -15.89 -13.12 -2.05
N TYR A 211 -16.65 -12.04 -2.07
CA TYR A 211 -16.31 -10.87 -2.86
C TYR A 211 -15.00 -10.24 -2.39
N VAL A 212 -14.07 -10.08 -3.32
CA VAL A 212 -12.79 -9.38 -3.11
C VAL A 212 -12.99 -7.91 -3.46
N VAL A 213 -12.87 -7.06 -2.44
CA VAL A 213 -13.09 -5.61 -2.56
C VAL A 213 -12.09 -5.01 -3.54
N GLN A 214 -12.59 -4.13 -4.42
CA GLN A 214 -11.78 -3.39 -5.39
C GLN A 214 -11.52 -1.97 -4.89
N ASP A 215 -10.45 -1.36 -5.39
CA ASP A 215 -10.14 0.05 -5.11
C ASP A 215 -11.24 0.95 -5.69
N GLY A 216 -11.71 1.91 -4.90
CA GLY A 216 -12.80 2.79 -5.27
C GLY A 216 -14.22 2.19 -5.19
N ASP A 217 -14.38 0.97 -4.67
CA ASP A 217 -15.73 0.44 -4.39
C ASP A 217 -16.46 1.32 -3.36
N ILE A 218 -17.68 1.70 -3.65
CA ILE A 218 -18.60 2.32 -2.68
C ILE A 218 -19.51 1.23 -2.14
N MET A 219 -19.44 0.97 -0.83
CA MET A 219 -20.01 -0.20 -0.20
C MET A 219 -21.03 0.15 0.89
N LEU A 220 -22.17 -0.53 0.85
CA LEU A 220 -23.15 -0.52 1.93
C LEU A 220 -23.30 -1.94 2.48
N PHE A 221 -22.82 -2.16 3.69
CA PHE A 221 -22.87 -3.47 4.34
C PHE A 221 -24.24 -3.75 4.98
N ARG A 222 -24.76 -4.94 4.74
CA ARG A 222 -25.94 -5.49 5.42
C ARG A 222 -25.46 -6.58 6.36
N PHE A 223 -25.75 -6.40 7.64
CA PHE A 223 -25.33 -7.29 8.71
C PHE A 223 -26.47 -7.49 9.73
N ASN A 224 -26.38 -8.56 10.52
CA ASN A 224 -27.27 -8.84 11.63
C ASN A 224 -26.41 -9.21 12.85
N VAL A 225 -26.66 -8.53 13.97
CA VAL A 225 -25.93 -8.73 15.24
C VAL A 225 -26.90 -9.27 16.28
#